data_a7291fbbf0b41b554f6fc12df196235f
#
_entry.id   a7291fbbf0b41b554f6fc12df196235f
#
_cell.length_a   1.000
_cell.length_b   1.000
_cell.length_c   1.000
_cell.angle_alpha   90.00
_cell.angle_beta   90.00
_cell.angle_gamma   90.00
#
_symmetry.space_group_name_H-M   'P 1'
#
loop_
_entity.id
_entity.type
_entity.pdbx_description
1 polymer ?
#
loop_
_entity_poly.entity_id
_entity_poly.type
_entity_poly.pdbx_seq_one_letter_code
_entity_poly.pdbx_strand_id
1 'polypeptide(L)'
;MNCRLNILFSIVFSAFTFTILAQNYCPEKRLLLEKYKAGDYIQSKAYIDTVLLRCPDQKDNAYFWHISAFINFNIFQKVDNKSPISKARKEAVSAVLKSIELDKDDQYLEHNHQVTNVLANGFYNHYVGFLDTINYEKAVEFYQEFKALKLIVNPDEDLSQYEIQFHHMLAQIYKQLYHNDEKAIKFINLAIGSYENVLAIDPDNYSANKNLGILYHNLGVEIILKQLPIDADLEEIILMEEKAINNFKKSLPFLKKVYNSDPTDKAIVHGIAAVYFSLNDTKEHVKYYNLYRELQNTNSNNE
;
A
#
# COMPACT_ATOMS: atom_id res chain seq x y z
N MET A 1 -1.60 -70.42 -39.73
CA MET A 1 -0.50 -69.66 -39.09
C MET A 1 -0.92 -68.26 -38.71
N ASN A 2 -2.22 -68.02 -38.49
CA ASN A 2 -2.74 -66.69 -38.27
C ASN A 2 -3.42 -66.42 -36.86
N CYS A 3 -3.37 -67.44 -35.97
CA CYS A 3 -4.05 -67.31 -34.68
C CYS A 3 -3.14 -66.79 -33.53
N ARG A 4 -1.81 -66.86 -33.66
CA ARG A 4 -0.86 -66.41 -32.62
C ARG A 4 -0.51 -64.94 -32.71
N LEU A 5 -0.72 -64.30 -33.86
CA LEU A 5 -0.40 -62.86 -34.02
C LEU A 5 -1.48 -61.94 -33.44
N ASN A 6 -2.75 -62.42 -33.48
CA ASN A 6 -3.87 -61.63 -32.95
C ASN A 6 -3.93 -61.58 -31.41
N ILE A 7 -3.41 -62.58 -30.70
CA ILE A 7 -3.38 -62.63 -29.25
C ILE A 7 -2.30 -61.67 -28.68
N LEU A 8 -1.16 -61.58 -29.37
CA LEU A 8 -0.09 -60.61 -28.96
C LEU A 8 -0.50 -59.16 -29.16
N PHE A 9 -1.29 -58.86 -30.21
CA PHE A 9 -1.75 -57.50 -30.45
C PHE A 9 -2.84 -57.05 -29.44
N SER A 10 -3.70 -57.98 -28.99
CA SER A 10 -4.73 -57.72 -27.97
C SER A 10 -4.14 -57.47 -26.57
N ILE A 11 -3.03 -58.17 -26.22
CA ILE A 11 -2.36 -58.02 -24.91
C ILE A 11 -1.58 -56.69 -24.85
N VAL A 12 -0.96 -56.27 -25.96
CA VAL A 12 -0.25 -54.96 -26.01
C VAL A 12 -1.24 -53.80 -25.96
N PHE A 13 -2.43 -53.93 -26.60
CA PHE A 13 -3.44 -52.86 -26.57
C PHE A 13 -4.13 -52.74 -25.21
N SER A 14 -4.34 -53.85 -24.48
CA SER A 14 -4.91 -53.83 -23.13
C SER A 14 -3.92 -53.26 -22.09
N ALA A 15 -2.61 -53.53 -22.26
CA ALA A 15 -1.58 -52.94 -21.36
C ALA A 15 -1.41 -51.44 -21.56
N PHE A 16 -1.59 -50.94 -22.81
CA PHE A 16 -1.48 -49.50 -23.09
C PHE A 16 -2.70 -48.69 -22.55
N THR A 17 -3.89 -49.28 -22.56
CA THR A 17 -5.09 -48.63 -21.98
C THR A 17 -5.06 -48.60 -20.46
N PHE A 18 -4.45 -49.60 -19.81
CA PHE A 18 -4.27 -49.60 -18.34
C PHE A 18 -3.29 -48.53 -17.85
N THR A 19 -2.24 -48.22 -18.62
CA THR A 19 -1.27 -47.20 -18.27
C THR A 19 -1.86 -45.77 -18.40
N ILE A 20 -2.75 -45.53 -19.35
CA ILE A 20 -3.41 -44.23 -19.54
C ILE A 20 -4.42 -43.95 -18.41
N LEU A 21 -5.12 -44.98 -17.91
CA LEU A 21 -6.05 -44.82 -16.77
C LEU A 21 -5.34 -44.69 -15.43
N ALA A 22 -4.11 -45.21 -15.30
CA ALA A 22 -3.31 -45.06 -14.07
C ALA A 22 -2.64 -43.69 -13.93
N GLN A 23 -2.45 -42.96 -15.04
CA GLN A 23 -1.79 -41.65 -15.03
C GLN A 23 -2.61 -40.51 -14.40
N ASN A 24 -3.93 -40.69 -14.23
CA ASN A 24 -4.81 -39.67 -13.65
C ASN A 24 -5.27 -39.97 -12.22
N TYR A 25 -4.78 -41.04 -11.60
CA TYR A 25 -5.18 -41.40 -10.24
C TYR A 25 -4.21 -40.81 -9.19
N CYS A 26 -4.67 -39.79 -8.47
CA CYS A 26 -3.93 -39.14 -7.39
C CYS A 26 -4.65 -39.41 -6.05
N PRO A 27 -4.27 -40.48 -5.32
CA PRO A 27 -4.92 -40.83 -4.05
C PRO A 27 -4.74 -39.75 -2.98
N GLU A 28 -3.63 -39.03 -3.01
CA GLU A 28 -3.33 -37.92 -2.09
C GLU A 28 -4.29 -36.75 -2.30
N LYS A 29 -4.65 -36.44 -3.55
CA LYS A 29 -5.68 -35.43 -3.85
C LYS A 29 -7.05 -35.83 -3.30
N ARG A 30 -7.41 -37.11 -3.37
CA ARG A 30 -8.64 -37.62 -2.79
C ARG A 30 -8.66 -37.39 -1.26
N LEU A 31 -7.59 -37.76 -0.58
CA LEU A 31 -7.45 -37.55 0.87
C LEU A 31 -7.51 -36.07 1.25
N LEU A 32 -6.84 -35.21 0.48
CA LEU A 32 -6.92 -33.76 0.63
C LEU A 32 -8.38 -33.29 0.59
N LEU A 33 -9.13 -33.72 -0.44
CA LEU A 33 -10.52 -33.31 -0.63
C LEU A 33 -11.45 -33.89 0.44
N GLU A 34 -11.23 -35.11 0.89
CA GLU A 34 -11.97 -35.72 2.02
C GLU A 34 -11.80 -34.90 3.30
N LYS A 35 -10.57 -34.54 3.65
CA LYS A 35 -10.25 -33.70 4.82
C LYS A 35 -10.83 -32.30 4.69
N TYR A 36 -10.72 -31.70 3.50
CA TYR A 36 -11.33 -30.39 3.22
C TYR A 36 -12.84 -30.41 3.42
N LYS A 37 -13.55 -31.40 2.87
CA LYS A 37 -15.00 -31.55 3.03
C LYS A 37 -15.42 -31.80 4.48
N ALA A 38 -14.56 -32.47 5.26
CA ALA A 38 -14.77 -32.66 6.70
C ALA A 38 -14.48 -31.40 7.55
N GLY A 39 -13.98 -30.32 6.93
CA GLY A 39 -13.61 -29.10 7.63
C GLY A 39 -12.26 -29.18 8.36
N ASP A 40 -11.52 -30.26 8.19
CA ASP A 40 -10.19 -30.44 8.76
C ASP A 40 -9.12 -29.80 7.87
N TYR A 41 -9.07 -28.47 7.92
CA TYR A 41 -8.20 -27.66 7.04
C TYR A 41 -6.70 -27.89 7.33
N ILE A 42 -6.34 -28.19 8.57
CA ILE A 42 -4.94 -28.46 8.96
C ILE A 42 -4.46 -29.75 8.30
N GLN A 43 -5.23 -30.83 8.41
CA GLN A 43 -4.86 -32.07 7.73
C GLN A 43 -4.93 -31.95 6.22
N SER A 44 -5.93 -31.22 5.68
CA SER A 44 -5.98 -30.94 4.23
C SER A 44 -4.70 -30.25 3.74
N LYS A 45 -4.23 -29.24 4.47
CA LYS A 45 -3.00 -28.52 4.13
C LYS A 45 -1.78 -29.43 4.07
N ALA A 46 -1.66 -30.38 4.99
CA ALA A 46 -0.55 -31.34 5.02
C ALA A 46 -0.45 -32.20 3.74
N TYR A 47 -1.55 -32.35 3.00
CA TYR A 47 -1.55 -33.06 1.72
C TYR A 47 -1.19 -32.18 0.50
N ILE A 48 -1.22 -30.85 0.60
CA ILE A 48 -0.96 -29.96 -0.56
C ILE A 48 0.43 -30.28 -1.17
N ASP A 49 1.48 -30.23 -0.35
CA ASP A 49 2.86 -30.48 -0.80
C ASP A 49 3.03 -31.93 -1.31
N THR A 50 2.37 -32.88 -0.66
CA THR A 50 2.41 -34.28 -1.07
C THR A 50 1.74 -34.49 -2.44
N VAL A 51 0.62 -33.81 -2.70
CA VAL A 51 -0.06 -33.84 -4.00
C VAL A 51 0.84 -33.24 -5.07
N LEU A 52 1.46 -32.07 -4.83
CA LEU A 52 2.36 -31.44 -5.80
C LEU A 52 3.61 -32.26 -6.10
N LEU A 53 4.07 -33.06 -5.13
CA LEU A 53 5.21 -33.95 -5.32
C LEU A 53 4.86 -35.22 -6.09
N ARG A 54 3.72 -35.85 -5.74
CA ARG A 54 3.34 -37.18 -6.29
C ARG A 54 2.46 -37.10 -7.53
N CYS A 55 1.77 -36.01 -7.73
CA CYS A 55 0.85 -35.76 -8.83
C CYS A 55 1.22 -34.45 -9.53
N PRO A 56 2.36 -34.40 -10.26
CA PRO A 56 2.90 -33.13 -10.79
C PRO A 56 1.98 -32.43 -11.79
N ASP A 57 1.05 -33.12 -12.41
CA ASP A 57 -0.02 -32.58 -13.25
C ASP A 57 -0.94 -31.62 -12.51
N GLN A 58 -1.02 -31.72 -11.17
CA GLN A 58 -1.83 -30.82 -10.37
C GLN A 58 -1.22 -29.41 -10.27
N LYS A 59 0.04 -29.22 -10.65
CA LYS A 59 0.66 -27.87 -10.73
C LYS A 59 -0.03 -26.97 -11.76
N ASP A 60 -0.59 -27.58 -12.81
CA ASP A 60 -1.27 -26.89 -13.91
C ASP A 60 -2.80 -27.02 -13.83
N ASN A 61 -3.33 -27.41 -12.66
CA ASN A 61 -4.76 -27.63 -12.44
C ASN A 61 -5.38 -26.48 -11.64
N ALA A 62 -6.18 -25.63 -12.28
CA ALA A 62 -6.85 -24.49 -11.65
C ALA A 62 -7.69 -24.88 -10.42
N TYR A 63 -8.43 -26.00 -10.49
CA TYR A 63 -9.24 -26.50 -9.37
C TYR A 63 -8.40 -26.87 -8.16
N PHE A 64 -7.23 -27.48 -8.36
CA PHE A 64 -6.33 -27.82 -7.25
C PHE A 64 -5.88 -26.55 -6.50
N TRP A 65 -5.50 -25.50 -7.23
CA TRP A 65 -5.10 -24.24 -6.64
C TRP A 65 -6.27 -23.49 -6.00
N HIS A 66 -7.45 -23.56 -6.62
CA HIS A 66 -8.70 -23.05 -6.01
C HIS A 66 -8.94 -23.66 -4.63
N ILE A 67 -8.94 -25.00 -4.52
CA ILE A 67 -9.13 -25.69 -3.22
C ILE A 67 -7.98 -25.37 -2.26
N SER A 68 -6.74 -25.29 -2.74
CA SER A 68 -5.58 -24.92 -1.91
C SER A 68 -5.72 -23.52 -1.34
N ALA A 69 -6.23 -22.58 -2.13
CA ALA A 69 -6.55 -21.21 -1.67
C ALA A 69 -7.58 -21.24 -0.54
N PHE A 70 -8.67 -21.97 -0.70
CA PHE A 70 -9.74 -22.09 0.31
C PHE A 70 -9.27 -22.78 1.59
N ILE A 71 -8.44 -23.80 1.50
CA ILE A 71 -7.83 -24.47 2.67
C ILE A 71 -7.03 -23.43 3.47
N ASN A 72 -6.09 -22.75 2.83
CA ASN A 72 -5.24 -21.77 3.49
C ASN A 72 -6.03 -20.56 3.99
N PHE A 73 -7.02 -20.08 3.24
CA PHE A 73 -7.93 -19.04 3.66
C PHE A 73 -8.70 -19.41 4.94
N ASN A 74 -9.23 -20.63 5.03
CA ASN A 74 -9.93 -21.08 6.24
C ASN A 74 -8.98 -21.22 7.43
N ILE A 75 -7.73 -21.66 7.24
CA ILE A 75 -6.71 -21.68 8.29
C ILE A 75 -6.45 -20.24 8.78
N PHE A 76 -6.22 -19.30 7.85
CA PHE A 76 -6.04 -17.89 8.20
C PHE A 76 -7.22 -17.33 9.01
N GLN A 77 -8.46 -17.63 8.59
CA GLN A 77 -9.66 -17.10 9.23
C GLN A 77 -9.96 -17.72 10.59
N LYS A 78 -9.83 -19.05 10.72
CA LYS A 78 -10.36 -19.83 11.85
C LYS A 78 -9.30 -20.34 12.82
N VAL A 79 -8.07 -20.58 12.34
CA VAL A 79 -6.98 -21.12 13.15
C VAL A 79 -6.02 -20.00 13.57
N ASP A 80 -5.57 -19.21 12.59
CA ASP A 80 -4.64 -18.11 12.83
C ASP A 80 -5.34 -16.85 13.35
N ASN A 81 -6.67 -16.87 13.51
CA ASN A 81 -7.49 -15.75 13.97
C ASN A 81 -7.17 -14.44 13.24
N LYS A 82 -6.99 -14.51 11.92
CA LYS A 82 -6.65 -13.38 11.04
C LYS A 82 -5.34 -12.68 11.42
N SER A 83 -4.41 -13.40 12.01
CA SER A 83 -3.11 -12.84 12.42
C SER A 83 -2.39 -12.15 11.26
N PRO A 84 -1.80 -10.95 11.48
CA PRO A 84 -1.02 -10.24 10.45
C PRO A 84 0.22 -11.02 9.99
N ILE A 85 0.74 -11.93 10.81
CA ILE A 85 1.92 -12.76 10.49
C ILE A 85 1.56 -14.15 9.97
N SER A 86 0.27 -14.42 9.67
CA SER A 86 -0.20 -15.71 9.19
C SER A 86 0.51 -16.13 7.90
N LYS A 87 1.18 -17.27 7.94
CA LYS A 87 1.76 -17.92 6.75
C LYS A 87 0.65 -18.41 5.82
N ALA A 88 -0.44 -18.93 6.38
CA ALA A 88 -1.57 -19.42 5.61
C ALA A 88 -2.21 -18.30 4.76
N ARG A 89 -2.22 -17.04 5.25
CA ARG A 89 -2.69 -15.91 4.43
C ARG A 89 -1.84 -15.72 3.17
N LYS A 90 -0.51 -15.72 3.30
CA LYS A 90 0.40 -15.59 2.14
C LYS A 90 0.22 -16.76 1.15
N GLU A 91 0.08 -17.97 1.67
CA GLU A 91 -0.17 -19.15 0.86
C GLU A 91 -1.56 -19.13 0.19
N ALA A 92 -2.60 -18.58 0.87
CA ALA A 92 -3.91 -18.38 0.26
C ALA A 92 -3.85 -17.40 -0.91
N VAL A 93 -3.16 -16.25 -0.75
CA VAL A 93 -2.93 -15.29 -1.83
C VAL A 93 -2.23 -15.97 -3.01
N SER A 94 -1.12 -16.64 -2.76
CA SER A 94 -0.35 -17.32 -3.81
C SER A 94 -1.18 -18.36 -4.57
N ALA A 95 -1.98 -19.16 -3.85
CA ALA A 95 -2.82 -20.20 -4.44
C ALA A 95 -4.00 -19.61 -5.24
N VAL A 96 -4.66 -18.56 -4.75
CA VAL A 96 -5.78 -17.94 -5.48
C VAL A 96 -5.29 -17.29 -6.78
N LEU A 97 -4.14 -16.61 -6.76
CA LEU A 97 -3.55 -16.02 -7.96
C LEU A 97 -3.18 -17.09 -8.99
N LYS A 98 -2.62 -18.23 -8.53
CA LYS A 98 -2.29 -19.35 -9.42
C LYS A 98 -3.54 -20.00 -9.99
N SER A 99 -4.62 -20.09 -9.20
CA SER A 99 -5.90 -20.58 -9.70
C SER A 99 -6.46 -19.67 -10.80
N ILE A 100 -6.47 -18.34 -10.59
CA ILE A 100 -6.94 -17.36 -11.59
C ILE A 100 -6.10 -17.44 -12.87
N GLU A 101 -4.77 -17.53 -12.77
CA GLU A 101 -3.87 -17.66 -13.93
C GLU A 101 -4.20 -18.88 -14.79
N LEU A 102 -4.57 -20.00 -14.16
CA LEU A 102 -4.80 -21.30 -14.83
C LEU A 102 -6.25 -21.52 -15.26
N ASP A 103 -7.19 -20.74 -14.77
CA ASP A 103 -8.64 -20.88 -14.99
C ASP A 103 -9.07 -20.20 -16.30
N LYS A 104 -8.79 -20.86 -17.43
CA LYS A 104 -9.04 -20.31 -18.77
C LYS A 104 -10.51 -20.14 -19.13
N ASP A 105 -11.39 -20.88 -18.46
CA ASP A 105 -12.83 -20.93 -18.72
C ASP A 105 -13.62 -20.17 -17.64
N ASP A 106 -12.96 -19.43 -16.77
CA ASP A 106 -13.54 -18.64 -15.67
C ASP A 106 -14.42 -19.45 -14.70
N GLN A 107 -14.19 -20.75 -14.62
CA GLN A 107 -15.02 -21.68 -13.84
C GLN A 107 -14.97 -21.39 -12.34
N TYR A 108 -13.83 -20.90 -11.83
CA TYR A 108 -13.59 -20.61 -10.41
C TYR A 108 -13.42 -19.11 -10.13
N LEU A 109 -13.47 -18.26 -11.16
CA LEU A 109 -13.10 -16.86 -11.11
C LEU A 109 -13.91 -16.09 -10.06
N GLU A 110 -15.24 -16.22 -10.06
CA GLU A 110 -16.09 -15.52 -9.10
C GLU A 110 -15.75 -15.85 -7.65
N HIS A 111 -15.61 -17.14 -7.32
CA HIS A 111 -15.25 -17.58 -5.98
C HIS A 111 -13.83 -17.14 -5.59
N ASN A 112 -12.89 -17.20 -6.54
CA ASN A 112 -11.52 -16.70 -6.34
C ASN A 112 -11.53 -15.20 -6.05
N HIS A 113 -12.32 -14.40 -6.77
CA HIS A 113 -12.50 -12.97 -6.52
C HIS A 113 -13.12 -12.69 -5.14
N GLN A 114 -14.09 -13.49 -4.70
CA GLN A 114 -14.65 -13.36 -3.34
C GLN A 114 -13.58 -13.57 -2.27
N VAL A 115 -12.78 -14.64 -2.37
CA VAL A 115 -11.67 -14.90 -1.44
C VAL A 115 -10.64 -13.79 -1.50
N THR A 116 -10.28 -13.33 -2.71
CA THR A 116 -9.31 -12.24 -2.92
C THR A 116 -9.77 -10.94 -2.25
N ASN A 117 -11.06 -10.59 -2.39
CA ASN A 117 -11.63 -9.42 -1.72
C ASN A 117 -11.56 -9.52 -0.19
N VAL A 118 -11.84 -10.69 0.39
CA VAL A 118 -11.73 -10.87 1.84
C VAL A 118 -10.30 -10.78 2.32
N LEU A 119 -9.34 -11.32 1.55
CA LEU A 119 -7.90 -11.19 1.83
C LEU A 119 -7.45 -9.73 1.72
N ALA A 120 -7.89 -9.00 0.68
CA ALA A 120 -7.62 -7.57 0.51
C ALA A 120 -8.13 -6.76 1.71
N ASN A 121 -9.37 -6.99 2.14
CA ASN A 121 -9.94 -6.33 3.32
C ASN A 121 -9.16 -6.67 4.61
N GLY A 122 -8.60 -7.88 4.71
CA GLY A 122 -7.69 -8.25 5.79
C GLY A 122 -6.39 -7.44 5.78
N PHE A 123 -5.81 -7.18 4.62
CA PHE A 123 -4.65 -6.30 4.46
C PHE A 123 -4.99 -4.84 4.76
N TYR A 124 -6.16 -4.36 4.31
CA TYR A 124 -6.68 -3.03 4.64
C TYR A 124 -6.72 -2.82 6.16
N ASN A 125 -7.38 -3.71 6.89
CA ASN A 125 -7.51 -3.60 8.34
C ASN A 125 -6.14 -3.60 9.05
N HIS A 126 -5.20 -4.38 8.54
CA HIS A 126 -3.86 -4.45 9.12
C HIS A 126 -3.03 -3.21 8.82
N TYR A 127 -3.03 -2.68 7.58
CA TYR A 127 -2.26 -1.48 7.31
C TYR A 127 -2.79 -0.29 8.10
N VAL A 128 -4.11 -0.14 8.22
CA VAL A 128 -4.70 0.93 9.05
C VAL A 128 -4.27 0.78 10.51
N GLY A 129 -4.25 -0.44 11.04
CA GLY A 129 -3.83 -0.72 12.41
C GLY A 129 -2.32 -0.54 12.67
N PHE A 130 -1.49 -0.51 11.63
CA PHE A 130 -0.04 -0.32 11.71
C PHE A 130 0.44 1.07 11.29
N LEU A 131 -0.48 2.01 11.03
CA LEU A 131 -0.13 3.40 10.73
C LEU A 131 0.27 4.16 12.00
N ASP A 132 1.44 3.82 12.52
CA ASP A 132 2.10 4.45 13.66
C ASP A 132 3.61 4.58 13.43
N THR A 133 4.31 5.26 14.34
CA THR A 133 5.76 5.53 14.22
C THR A 133 6.65 4.29 14.38
N ILE A 134 6.11 3.17 14.85
CA ILE A 134 6.85 1.92 15.09
C ILE A 134 6.66 0.93 13.93
N ASN A 135 5.45 0.85 13.42
CA ASN A 135 5.02 -0.21 12.50
C ASN A 135 4.78 0.28 11.06
N TYR A 136 5.03 1.55 10.74
CA TYR A 136 4.74 2.15 9.43
C TYR A 136 5.30 1.36 8.24
N GLU A 137 6.45 0.69 8.39
CA GLU A 137 7.02 -0.13 7.31
C GLU A 137 6.12 -1.32 6.96
N LYS A 138 5.52 -1.95 7.99
CA LYS A 138 4.51 -3.01 7.79
C LYS A 138 3.22 -2.44 7.20
N ALA A 139 2.84 -1.22 7.61
CA ALA A 139 1.68 -0.56 7.01
C ALA A 139 1.88 -0.35 5.50
N VAL A 140 3.08 0.08 5.08
CA VAL A 140 3.44 0.22 3.66
C VAL A 140 3.36 -1.13 2.94
N GLU A 141 3.96 -2.21 3.49
CA GLU A 141 3.89 -3.56 2.91
C GLU A 141 2.43 -4.00 2.71
N PHE A 142 1.61 -3.87 3.75
CA PHE A 142 0.21 -4.32 3.70
C PHE A 142 -0.68 -3.45 2.81
N TYR A 143 -0.39 -2.16 2.69
CA TYR A 143 -1.08 -1.30 1.73
C TYR A 143 -0.81 -1.74 0.28
N GLN A 144 0.42 -2.10 -0.07
CA GLN A 144 0.76 -2.60 -1.40
C GLN A 144 0.04 -3.92 -1.72
N GLU A 145 -0.03 -4.84 -0.75
CA GLU A 145 -0.79 -6.09 -0.89
C GLU A 145 -2.29 -5.83 -1.06
N PHE A 146 -2.86 -4.92 -0.27
CA PHE A 146 -4.26 -4.50 -0.41
C PHE A 146 -4.53 -3.99 -1.83
N LYS A 147 -3.73 -3.04 -2.30
CA LYS A 147 -3.87 -2.44 -3.63
C LYS A 147 -3.76 -3.48 -4.75
N ALA A 148 -2.75 -4.33 -4.68
CA ALA A 148 -2.53 -5.38 -5.67
C ALA A 148 -3.72 -6.32 -5.78
N LEU A 149 -4.26 -6.79 -4.65
CA LEU A 149 -5.40 -7.70 -4.63
C LEU A 149 -6.69 -7.05 -5.11
N LYS A 150 -6.91 -5.76 -4.81
CA LYS A 150 -8.06 -5.01 -5.31
C LYS A 150 -8.06 -4.91 -6.83
N LEU A 151 -6.91 -4.60 -7.42
CA LEU A 151 -6.76 -4.48 -8.87
C LEU A 151 -6.81 -5.83 -9.61
N ILE A 152 -6.56 -6.95 -8.93
CA ILE A 152 -6.80 -8.29 -9.50
C ILE A 152 -8.30 -8.57 -9.64
N VAL A 153 -9.09 -8.16 -8.66
CA VAL A 153 -10.55 -8.36 -8.70
C VAL A 153 -11.22 -7.39 -9.68
N ASN A 154 -10.77 -6.16 -9.68
CA ASN A 154 -11.26 -5.12 -10.58
C ASN A 154 -10.09 -4.24 -11.05
N PRO A 155 -9.53 -4.49 -12.25
CA PRO A 155 -8.39 -3.75 -12.77
C PRO A 155 -8.64 -2.24 -12.93
N ASP A 156 -9.89 -1.84 -13.10
CA ASP A 156 -10.30 -0.44 -13.30
C ASP A 156 -10.83 0.20 -11.99
N GLU A 157 -10.63 -0.42 -10.83
CA GLU A 157 -11.08 0.14 -9.55
C GLU A 157 -10.33 1.43 -9.23
N ASP A 158 -11.07 2.51 -9.00
CA ASP A 158 -10.49 3.78 -8.53
C ASP A 158 -10.10 3.68 -7.06
N LEU A 159 -8.81 3.59 -6.80
CA LEU A 159 -8.22 3.54 -5.47
C LEU A 159 -7.73 4.91 -4.98
N SER A 160 -7.99 6.00 -5.71
CA SER A 160 -7.47 7.35 -5.42
C SER A 160 -7.74 7.81 -3.99
N GLN A 161 -8.93 7.55 -3.46
CA GLN A 161 -9.27 7.94 -2.08
C GLN A 161 -8.45 7.18 -1.04
N TYR A 162 -8.20 5.89 -1.25
CA TYR A 162 -7.33 5.09 -0.38
C TYR A 162 -5.88 5.58 -0.45
N GLU A 163 -5.38 5.91 -1.63
CA GLU A 163 -4.03 6.44 -1.83
C GLU A 163 -3.85 7.80 -1.15
N ILE A 164 -4.80 8.73 -1.33
CA ILE A 164 -4.79 10.03 -0.68
C ILE A 164 -4.75 9.87 0.85
N GLN A 165 -5.65 9.08 1.42
CA GLN A 165 -5.70 8.86 2.87
C GLN A 165 -4.43 8.21 3.40
N PHE A 166 -3.95 7.17 2.74
CA PHE A 166 -2.73 6.46 3.12
C PHE A 166 -1.51 7.39 3.14
N HIS A 167 -1.29 8.13 2.06
CA HIS A 167 -0.16 9.07 1.95
C HIS A 167 -0.26 10.24 2.91
N HIS A 168 -1.46 10.75 3.19
CA HIS A 168 -1.64 11.75 4.26
C HIS A 168 -1.19 11.23 5.62
N MET A 169 -1.60 10.03 6.00
CA MET A 169 -1.23 9.45 7.28
C MET A 169 0.27 9.14 7.35
N LEU A 170 0.87 8.61 6.29
CA LEU A 170 2.31 8.40 6.23
C LEU A 170 3.10 9.69 6.37
N ALA A 171 2.68 10.76 5.69
CA ALA A 171 3.33 12.06 5.82
C ALA A 171 3.32 12.57 7.26
N GLN A 172 2.21 12.39 8.00
CA GLN A 172 2.14 12.75 9.42
C GLN A 172 3.09 11.91 10.28
N ILE A 173 3.13 10.60 10.04
CA ILE A 173 4.05 9.68 10.74
C ILE A 173 5.51 10.09 10.49
N TYR A 174 5.88 10.34 9.25
CA TYR A 174 7.25 10.76 8.91
C TYR A 174 7.63 12.12 9.50
N LYS A 175 6.70 13.07 9.54
CA LYS A 175 6.91 14.34 10.25
C LYS A 175 7.14 14.13 11.75
N GLN A 176 6.39 13.22 12.37
CA GLN A 176 6.57 12.89 13.78
C GLN A 176 7.92 12.23 14.05
N LEU A 177 8.35 11.28 13.17
CA LEU A 177 9.66 10.64 13.26
C LEU A 177 10.80 11.65 13.10
N TYR A 178 10.66 12.60 12.17
CA TYR A 178 11.64 13.69 12.02
C TYR A 178 11.67 14.60 13.24
N HIS A 179 10.52 14.93 13.81
CA HIS A 179 10.45 15.76 15.03
C HIS A 179 11.12 15.10 16.25
N ASN A 180 11.06 13.77 16.34
CA ASN A 180 11.69 13.00 17.40
C ASN A 180 13.21 12.89 17.23
N ASP A 181 13.70 12.93 15.98
CA ASP A 181 15.12 12.91 15.63
C ASP A 181 15.38 13.83 14.41
N GLU A 182 15.66 15.10 14.66
CA GLU A 182 15.92 16.11 13.63
C GLU A 182 17.15 15.77 12.74
N LYS A 183 18.02 14.85 13.17
CA LYS A 183 19.13 14.34 12.33
C LYS A 183 18.66 13.33 11.29
N ALA A 184 17.48 12.79 11.43
CA ALA A 184 16.90 11.82 10.51
C ALA A 184 16.27 12.48 9.28
N ILE A 185 17.02 13.27 8.52
CA ILE A 185 16.59 14.00 7.31
C ILE A 185 15.81 13.11 6.32
N LYS A 186 16.06 11.80 6.31
CA LYS A 186 15.30 10.86 5.47
C LYS A 186 13.79 10.96 5.70
N PHE A 187 13.35 11.16 6.94
CA PHE A 187 11.92 11.19 7.24
C PHE A 187 11.23 12.44 6.72
N ILE A 188 11.94 13.60 6.71
CA ILE A 188 11.34 14.80 6.13
C ILE A 188 11.17 14.66 4.61
N ASN A 189 12.13 14.02 3.92
CA ASN A 189 12.02 13.74 2.49
C ASN A 189 10.89 12.75 2.20
N LEU A 190 10.69 11.74 3.05
CA LEU A 190 9.58 10.80 2.93
C LEU A 190 8.21 11.49 3.17
N ALA A 191 8.15 12.45 4.11
CA ALA A 191 6.95 13.24 4.33
C ALA A 191 6.60 14.11 3.12
N ILE A 192 7.61 14.79 2.54
CA ILE A 192 7.45 15.59 1.30
C ILE A 192 6.93 14.69 0.18
N GLY A 193 7.60 13.57 -0.11
CA GLY A 193 7.19 12.64 -1.16
C GLY A 193 5.78 12.08 -0.95
N SER A 194 5.38 11.86 0.30
CA SER A 194 4.02 11.40 0.60
C SER A 194 2.97 12.48 0.27
N TYR A 195 3.21 13.77 0.59
CA TYR A 195 2.31 14.84 0.18
C TYR A 195 2.33 15.06 -1.35
N GLU A 196 3.48 14.93 -2.00
CA GLU A 196 3.58 15.01 -3.46
C GLU A 196 2.79 13.90 -4.15
N ASN A 197 2.75 12.68 -3.59
CA ASN A 197 1.90 11.60 -4.08
C ASN A 197 0.41 11.95 -3.97
N VAL A 198 -0.02 12.61 -2.89
CA VAL A 198 -1.40 13.13 -2.80
C VAL A 198 -1.67 14.15 -3.89
N LEU A 199 -0.75 15.10 -4.11
CA LEU A 199 -0.91 16.16 -5.12
C LEU A 199 -0.79 15.66 -6.56
N ALA A 200 -0.19 14.51 -6.78
CA ALA A 200 -0.20 13.85 -8.09
C ALA A 200 -1.59 13.31 -8.46
N ILE A 201 -2.41 12.92 -7.45
CA ILE A 201 -3.78 12.44 -7.62
C ILE A 201 -4.76 13.61 -7.61
N ASP A 202 -4.64 14.50 -6.64
CA ASP A 202 -5.48 15.67 -6.43
C ASP A 202 -4.60 16.92 -6.25
N PRO A 203 -4.26 17.61 -7.37
CA PRO A 203 -3.36 18.78 -7.34
C PRO A 203 -3.84 19.93 -6.47
N ASP A 204 -5.15 20.03 -6.23
CA ASP A 204 -5.77 21.08 -5.44
C ASP A 204 -6.15 20.63 -4.02
N ASN A 205 -5.66 19.46 -3.60
CA ASN A 205 -5.91 18.93 -2.26
C ASN A 205 -5.48 19.96 -1.20
N TYR A 206 -6.48 20.48 -0.49
CA TYR A 206 -6.29 21.53 0.51
C TYR A 206 -5.26 21.13 1.59
N SER A 207 -5.44 19.95 2.17
CA SER A 207 -4.61 19.48 3.27
C SER A 207 -3.15 19.24 2.85
N ALA A 208 -2.93 18.63 1.68
CA ALA A 208 -1.58 18.37 1.18
C ALA A 208 -0.85 19.68 0.84
N ASN A 209 -1.50 20.60 0.12
CA ASN A 209 -0.92 21.93 -0.17
C ASN A 209 -0.61 22.71 1.11
N LYS A 210 -1.55 22.74 2.09
CA LYS A 210 -1.34 23.40 3.37
C LYS A 210 -0.14 22.85 4.12
N ASN A 211 -0.10 21.53 4.29
CA ASN A 211 0.95 20.88 5.05
C ASN A 211 2.31 20.98 4.37
N LEU A 212 2.37 20.83 3.05
CA LEU A 212 3.63 20.92 2.30
C LEU A 212 4.16 22.36 2.30
N GLY A 213 3.28 23.35 2.15
CA GLY A 213 3.65 24.76 2.24
C GLY A 213 4.23 25.13 3.61
N ILE A 214 3.56 24.74 4.69
CA ILE A 214 4.05 24.95 6.08
C ILE A 214 5.37 24.19 6.30
N LEU A 215 5.48 22.96 5.78
CA LEU A 215 6.69 22.15 5.94
C LEU A 215 7.90 22.81 5.32
N TYR A 216 7.82 23.28 4.08
CA TYR A 216 8.92 24.01 3.43
C TYR A 216 9.27 25.31 4.15
N HIS A 217 8.28 26.07 4.62
CA HIS A 217 8.56 27.25 5.42
C HIS A 217 9.35 26.92 6.69
N ASN A 218 8.90 25.91 7.44
CA ASN A 218 9.55 25.49 8.68
C ASN A 218 10.98 24.98 8.46
N LEU A 219 11.22 24.26 7.36
CA LEU A 219 12.59 23.83 6.98
C LEU A 219 13.51 25.01 6.72
N GLY A 220 13.01 26.08 6.07
CA GLY A 220 13.78 27.30 5.88
C GLY A 220 14.12 27.99 7.21
N VAL A 221 13.14 28.10 8.11
CA VAL A 221 13.33 28.67 9.46
C VAL A 221 14.33 27.82 10.28
N GLU A 222 14.22 26.50 10.20
CA GLU A 222 15.11 25.59 10.93
C GLU A 222 16.56 25.72 10.50
N ILE A 223 16.82 25.87 9.20
CA ILE A 223 18.18 26.12 8.69
C ILE A 223 18.78 27.38 9.34
N ILE A 224 18.02 28.47 9.38
CA ILE A 224 18.52 29.75 9.95
C ILE A 224 18.71 29.66 11.46
N LEU A 225 17.74 29.05 12.18
CA LEU A 225 17.73 29.13 13.65
C LEU A 225 18.47 28.00 14.35
N LYS A 226 18.63 26.85 13.73
CA LYS A 226 19.18 25.66 14.40
C LYS A 226 20.41 25.07 13.71
N GLN A 227 20.51 25.18 12.39
CA GLN A 227 21.57 24.51 11.63
C GLN A 227 22.77 25.42 11.34
N LEU A 228 22.61 26.75 11.45
CA LEU A 228 23.71 27.69 11.27
C LEU A 228 24.64 27.62 12.47
N PRO A 229 25.93 27.23 12.33
CA PRO A 229 26.91 27.23 13.41
C PRO A 229 27.16 28.64 13.95
N ILE A 230 27.43 28.74 15.26
CA ILE A 230 27.72 30.04 15.90
C ILE A 230 29.01 30.66 15.38
N ASP A 231 29.96 29.82 14.97
CA ASP A 231 31.26 30.18 14.45
C ASP A 231 31.38 30.02 12.92
N ALA A 232 30.24 29.98 12.23
CA ALA A 232 30.16 29.88 10.77
C ALA A 232 30.93 31.03 10.09
N ASP A 233 31.71 30.74 9.09
CA ASP A 233 32.30 31.76 8.23
C ASP A 233 31.26 32.36 7.26
N LEU A 234 31.68 33.43 6.55
CA LEU A 234 30.78 34.15 5.65
C LEU A 234 30.24 33.27 4.49
N GLU A 235 31.07 32.37 3.97
CA GLU A 235 30.67 31.48 2.87
C GLU A 235 29.64 30.47 3.34
N GLU A 236 29.81 29.91 4.51
CA GLU A 236 28.87 28.99 5.16
C GLU A 236 27.53 29.67 5.48
N ILE A 237 27.56 30.91 5.97
CA ILE A 237 26.35 31.72 6.19
C ILE A 237 25.57 31.92 4.88
N ILE A 238 26.25 32.36 3.82
CA ILE A 238 25.63 32.58 2.49
C ILE A 238 25.01 31.29 1.98
N LEU A 239 25.70 30.16 2.06
CA LEU A 239 25.19 28.86 1.60
C LEU A 239 23.93 28.43 2.38
N MET A 240 23.90 28.63 3.68
CA MET A 240 22.75 28.30 4.53
C MET A 240 21.56 29.23 4.26
N GLU A 241 21.81 30.52 4.08
CA GLU A 241 20.78 31.49 3.69
C GLU A 241 20.15 31.12 2.32
N GLU A 242 20.97 30.76 1.32
CA GLU A 242 20.48 30.33 0.01
C GLU A 242 19.59 29.07 0.12
N LYS A 243 19.96 28.08 0.93
CA LYS A 243 19.16 26.91 1.21
C LYS A 243 17.83 27.26 1.86
N ALA A 244 17.84 28.16 2.85
CA ALA A 244 16.65 28.63 3.53
C ALA A 244 15.72 29.38 2.56
N ILE A 245 16.23 30.32 1.77
CA ILE A 245 15.50 31.06 0.74
C ILE A 245 14.87 30.12 -0.26
N ASN A 246 15.56 29.06 -0.69
CA ASN A 246 15.01 28.08 -1.60
C ASN A 246 13.79 27.36 -1.00
N ASN A 247 13.84 27.00 0.29
CA ASN A 247 12.70 26.41 0.98
C ASN A 247 11.52 27.40 1.11
N PHE A 248 11.79 28.68 1.44
CA PHE A 248 10.76 29.71 1.48
C PHE A 248 10.10 29.91 0.11
N LYS A 249 10.88 29.92 -0.98
CA LYS A 249 10.34 30.00 -2.34
C LYS A 249 9.49 28.77 -2.71
N LYS A 250 9.87 27.57 -2.28
CA LYS A 250 9.08 26.34 -2.49
C LYS A 250 7.76 26.35 -1.72
N SER A 251 7.71 26.99 -0.56
CA SER A 251 6.49 27.10 0.27
C SER A 251 5.36 27.87 -0.40
N LEU A 252 5.69 29.01 -1.04
CA LEU A 252 4.71 29.98 -1.57
C LEU A 252 3.65 29.39 -2.52
N PRO A 253 3.99 28.61 -3.57
CA PRO A 253 3.00 28.10 -4.51
C PRO A 253 1.94 27.23 -3.82
N PHE A 254 2.31 26.45 -2.84
CA PHE A 254 1.40 25.60 -2.08
C PHE A 254 0.47 26.43 -1.18
N LEU A 255 1.02 27.37 -0.40
CA LEU A 255 0.22 28.24 0.46
C LEU A 255 -0.73 29.13 -0.38
N LYS A 256 -0.29 29.60 -1.54
CA LYS A 256 -1.15 30.39 -2.45
C LYS A 256 -2.30 29.58 -3.03
N LYS A 257 -2.11 28.30 -3.35
CA LYS A 257 -3.21 27.42 -3.75
C LYS A 257 -4.27 27.31 -2.66
N VAL A 258 -3.85 27.11 -1.42
CA VAL A 258 -4.76 27.06 -0.26
C VAL A 258 -5.49 28.39 -0.09
N TYR A 259 -4.77 29.52 -0.15
CA TYR A 259 -5.35 30.86 -0.07
C TYR A 259 -6.39 31.11 -1.15
N ASN A 260 -6.15 30.65 -2.38
CA ASN A 260 -7.10 30.84 -3.46
C ASN A 260 -8.39 30.00 -3.25
N SER A 261 -8.29 28.87 -2.58
CA SER A 261 -9.43 28.03 -2.22
C SER A 261 -10.19 28.58 -0.99
N ASP A 262 -9.47 29.07 0.02
CA ASP A 262 -10.04 29.70 1.22
C ASP A 262 -9.22 30.92 1.62
N PRO A 263 -9.58 32.13 1.13
CA PRO A 263 -8.91 33.38 1.50
C PRO A 263 -9.11 33.80 2.96
N THR A 264 -10.00 33.12 3.69
CA THR A 264 -10.34 33.44 5.08
C THR A 264 -9.59 32.57 6.10
N ASP A 265 -8.84 31.55 5.66
CA ASP A 265 -7.97 30.78 6.56
C ASP A 265 -6.85 31.68 7.11
N LYS A 266 -7.05 32.17 8.35
CA LYS A 266 -6.12 33.04 9.04
C LYS A 266 -4.71 32.48 9.16
N ALA A 267 -4.58 31.16 9.34
CA ALA A 267 -3.28 30.50 9.46
C ALA A 267 -2.52 30.54 8.13
N ILE A 268 -3.21 30.40 7.02
CA ILE A 268 -2.61 30.48 5.68
C ILE A 268 -2.21 31.89 5.33
N VAL A 269 -3.09 32.89 5.58
CA VAL A 269 -2.77 34.30 5.33
C VAL A 269 -1.57 34.73 6.15
N HIS A 270 -1.51 34.35 7.43
CA HIS A 270 -0.35 34.61 8.28
C HIS A 270 0.90 33.87 7.79
N GLY A 271 0.76 32.61 7.38
CA GLY A 271 1.87 31.81 6.81
C GLY A 271 2.47 32.46 5.55
N ILE A 272 1.64 32.95 4.63
CA ILE A 272 2.10 33.69 3.44
C ILE A 272 2.84 34.99 3.85
N ALA A 273 2.31 35.72 4.81
CA ALA A 273 2.99 36.91 5.34
C ALA A 273 4.36 36.57 5.93
N ALA A 274 4.46 35.49 6.70
CA ALA A 274 5.71 35.03 7.29
C ALA A 274 6.73 34.61 6.22
N VAL A 275 6.30 33.91 5.15
CA VAL A 275 7.18 33.54 4.04
C VAL A 275 7.72 34.78 3.33
N TYR A 276 6.88 35.78 3.05
CA TYR A 276 7.35 37.01 2.43
C TYR A 276 8.28 37.83 3.33
N PHE A 277 8.04 37.81 4.63
CA PHE A 277 9.00 38.34 5.60
C PHE A 277 10.37 37.68 5.50
N SER A 278 10.38 36.34 5.50
CA SER A 278 11.60 35.53 5.39
C SER A 278 12.33 35.73 4.05
N LEU A 279 11.60 36.09 2.99
CA LEU A 279 12.16 36.44 1.67
C LEU A 279 12.58 37.90 1.55
N ASN A 280 12.44 38.69 2.61
CA ASN A 280 12.68 40.16 2.63
C ASN A 280 11.83 40.94 1.61
N ASP A 281 10.64 40.40 1.23
CA ASP A 281 9.67 41.11 0.40
C ASP A 281 8.71 41.90 1.28
N THR A 282 9.17 43.06 1.68
CA THR A 282 8.41 43.96 2.60
C THR A 282 7.04 44.34 2.06
N LYS A 283 6.89 44.51 0.74
CA LYS A 283 5.64 44.92 0.11
C LYS A 283 4.55 43.87 0.27
N GLU A 284 4.84 42.65 -0.14
CA GLU A 284 3.88 41.54 -0.04
C GLU A 284 3.69 41.11 1.42
N HIS A 285 4.74 41.14 2.25
CA HIS A 285 4.59 40.92 3.69
C HIS A 285 3.53 41.84 4.32
N VAL A 286 3.66 43.16 4.13
CA VAL A 286 2.74 44.14 4.70
C VAL A 286 1.31 43.91 4.20
N LYS A 287 1.13 43.61 2.94
CA LYS A 287 -0.18 43.32 2.35
C LYS A 287 -0.87 42.12 3.04
N TYR A 288 -0.20 40.99 3.11
CA TYR A 288 -0.79 39.77 3.73
C TYR A 288 -0.90 39.89 5.25
N TYR A 289 0.02 40.60 5.90
CA TYR A 289 -0.05 40.84 7.33
C TYR A 289 -1.25 41.77 7.72
N ASN A 290 -1.53 42.78 6.92
CA ASN A 290 -2.72 43.60 7.13
C ASN A 290 -4.01 42.82 6.92
N LEU A 291 -4.09 42.01 5.86
CA LEU A 291 -5.21 41.10 5.64
C LEU A 291 -5.42 40.14 6.82
N TYR A 292 -4.35 39.59 7.36
CA TYR A 292 -4.43 38.73 8.56
C TYR A 292 -5.01 39.49 9.76
N ARG A 293 -4.58 40.72 9.99
CA ARG A 293 -5.14 41.59 11.07
C ARG A 293 -6.62 41.91 10.87
N GLU A 294 -7.04 42.16 9.65
CA GLU A 294 -8.46 42.38 9.31
C GLU A 294 -9.30 41.16 9.64
N LEU A 295 -8.84 39.95 9.22
CA LEU A 295 -9.48 38.69 9.54
C LEU A 295 -9.54 38.39 11.04
N GLN A 296 -8.57 38.85 11.83
CA GLN A 296 -8.63 38.74 13.29
C GLN A 296 -9.75 39.59 13.88
N ASN A 297 -9.85 40.85 13.43
CA ASN A 297 -10.79 41.83 13.99
C ASN A 297 -12.26 41.54 13.66
N THR A 298 -12.53 40.91 12.49
CA THR A 298 -13.89 40.52 12.09
C THR A 298 -14.54 39.49 13.00
N ASN A 299 -13.77 38.64 13.67
CA ASN A 299 -14.32 37.63 14.60
C ASN A 299 -14.53 38.20 16.02
N SER A 300 -13.77 39.22 16.41
CA SER A 300 -13.93 39.88 17.74
C SER A 300 -15.20 40.74 17.85
N ASN A 301 -15.83 41.07 16.71
CA ASN A 301 -17.07 41.83 16.66
C ASN A 301 -18.34 40.98 16.56
N ASN A 302 -18.20 39.66 16.50
CA ASN A 302 -19.31 38.69 16.38
C ASN A 302 -19.49 37.82 17.65
N GLU A 303 -18.71 38.07 18.70
CA GLU A 303 -18.89 37.58 20.08
C GLU A 303 -19.46 38.70 20.97
#